data_154401a85453c8112291b0c1587f1c20
#
_entry.id   154401a85453c8112291b0c1587f1c20
#
_cell.length_a   1.000
_cell.length_b   1.000
_cell.length_c   1.000
_cell.angle_alpha   90.00
_cell.angle_beta   90.00
_cell.angle_gamma   90.00
#
_symmetry.space_group_name_H-M   'P 1'
#
loop_
_entity.id
_entity.type
_entity.pdbx_description
1 polymer ?
#
loop_
_entity_poly.entity_id
_entity_poly.type
_entity_poly.pdbx_seq_one_letter_code
_entity_poly.pdbx_strand_id
1 'polypeptide(L)'
;AGENNSFRILDTLSTFTATFDGSSASIVSLAGDTINIPDHRFITGQRVTYNKGAGGTVITGLSDGVYFIIKVDRNLIRLASSASNANNGTQINLTGLGAGTAHTLVLAFDGVNTKFKITHDSGTHAKVTRASQLMISVNGVLQQPHDSASPSSGFGIDADSVLVFSTAPASTDTIFGSIYSTNISSFEISDNDIDNFTGDGSTTNFTMSKTPPDPRNILVTNNGVVQYPNNPP
;
A
#
# COMPACT_ATOMS: atom_id res chain seq x y z
N ALA A 1 16.39 -21.59 -5.77
CA ALA A 1 16.06 -20.61 -6.81
C ALA A 1 16.00 -19.26 -6.10
N GLY A 2 17.03 -18.40 -6.34
CA GLY A 2 17.11 -17.09 -5.74
C GLY A 2 15.99 -16.23 -6.26
N GLU A 3 15.10 -15.79 -5.38
CA GLU A 3 14.11 -14.80 -5.73
C GLU A 3 14.84 -13.48 -5.97
N ASN A 4 14.71 -12.95 -7.17
CA ASN A 4 15.18 -11.64 -7.52
C ASN A 4 14.60 -10.64 -6.52
N ASN A 5 15.47 -9.91 -5.80
CA ASN A 5 15.15 -8.69 -5.10
C ASN A 5 14.81 -7.59 -6.13
N SER A 6 13.76 -7.82 -6.93
CA SER A 6 13.30 -6.82 -7.88
C SER A 6 12.54 -5.75 -7.11
N PHE A 7 13.12 -4.56 -7.06
CA PHE A 7 12.38 -3.36 -6.69
C PHE A 7 11.18 -3.24 -7.62
N ARG A 8 9.98 -3.22 -7.05
CA ARG A 8 8.79 -2.95 -7.84
C ARG A 8 8.47 -1.48 -7.68
N ILE A 9 8.44 -0.79 -8.80
CA ILE A 9 7.99 0.60 -8.87
C ILE A 9 6.49 0.56 -8.64
N LEU A 10 6.02 1.36 -7.69
CA LEU A 10 4.60 1.61 -7.52
C LEU A 10 4.12 2.34 -8.77
N ASP A 11 3.31 1.66 -9.59
CA ASP A 11 2.74 2.28 -10.76
C ASP A 11 1.71 3.33 -10.33
N THR A 12 1.90 4.52 -10.84
CA THR A 12 1.06 5.71 -10.77
C THR A 12 -0.05 5.70 -9.70
N LEU A 13 0.28 6.13 -8.50
CA LEU A 13 -0.70 6.50 -7.48
C LEU A 13 -1.58 7.69 -7.92
N SER A 14 -1.24 8.33 -9.07
CA SER A 14 -1.78 9.63 -9.44
C SER A 14 -3.28 9.62 -9.78
N THR A 15 -3.78 8.58 -10.42
CA THR A 15 -5.21 8.45 -10.73
C THR A 15 -5.64 7.00 -10.85
N PHE A 16 -6.83 6.69 -10.35
CA PHE A 16 -7.50 5.43 -10.63
C PHE A 16 -8.88 5.74 -11.20
N THR A 17 -9.15 5.27 -12.42
CA THR A 17 -10.44 5.44 -13.08
C THR A 17 -11.13 4.09 -13.16
N ALA A 18 -12.28 3.97 -12.50
CA ALA A 18 -13.20 2.86 -12.69
C ALA A 18 -14.24 3.24 -13.73
N THR A 19 -14.36 2.44 -14.79
CA THR A 19 -15.38 2.60 -15.84
C THR A 19 -16.43 1.52 -15.68
N PHE A 20 -17.70 1.85 -15.81
CA PHE A 20 -18.80 0.92 -15.64
C PHE A 20 -20.00 1.27 -16.50
N ASP A 21 -20.90 0.28 -16.71
CA ASP A 21 -22.14 0.47 -17.44
C ASP A 21 -23.26 0.97 -16.51
N GLY A 22 -23.60 2.25 -16.62
CA GLY A 22 -24.65 2.88 -15.80
C GLY A 22 -26.08 2.48 -16.23
N SER A 23 -26.26 1.82 -17.37
CA SER A 23 -27.54 1.33 -17.87
C SER A 23 -27.88 -0.10 -17.42
N SER A 24 -26.88 -0.82 -16.85
CA SER A 24 -27.01 -2.23 -16.50
C SER A 24 -27.50 -2.42 -15.05
N ALA A 25 -28.63 -3.08 -14.86
CA ALA A 25 -29.16 -3.44 -13.55
C ALA A 25 -28.30 -4.51 -12.83
N SER A 26 -27.40 -5.20 -13.52
CA SER A 26 -26.42 -6.09 -12.90
C SER A 26 -25.20 -5.36 -12.33
N ILE A 27 -24.99 -4.13 -12.78
CA ILE A 27 -23.91 -3.25 -12.32
C ILE A 27 -24.44 -2.25 -11.28
N VAL A 28 -25.57 -1.59 -11.56
CA VAL A 28 -26.21 -0.60 -10.69
C VAL A 28 -27.44 -1.20 -10.05
N SER A 29 -27.40 -1.46 -8.75
CA SER A 29 -28.52 -1.96 -7.98
C SER A 29 -29.27 -0.83 -7.32
N LEU A 30 -30.50 -0.57 -7.75
CA LEU A 30 -31.37 0.46 -7.14
C LEU A 30 -31.90 0.02 -5.76
N ALA A 31 -32.10 -1.28 -5.54
CA ALA A 31 -32.56 -1.80 -4.25
C ALA A 31 -31.50 -1.71 -3.15
N GLY A 32 -30.24 -1.75 -3.51
CA GLY A 32 -29.11 -1.69 -2.57
C GLY A 32 -28.35 -0.37 -2.60
N ASP A 33 -28.69 0.53 -3.52
CA ASP A 33 -27.95 1.75 -3.82
C ASP A 33 -26.46 1.49 -4.11
N THR A 34 -26.17 0.35 -4.78
CA THR A 34 -24.79 -0.10 -4.99
C THR A 34 -24.39 -0.06 -6.44
N ILE A 35 -23.09 0.13 -6.67
CA ILE A 35 -22.42 0.02 -7.96
C ILE A 35 -21.41 -1.12 -7.86
N ASN A 36 -21.50 -2.09 -8.78
CA ASN A 36 -20.57 -3.22 -8.86
C ASN A 36 -19.37 -2.85 -9.73
N ILE A 37 -18.23 -2.76 -9.09
CA ILE A 37 -16.93 -2.51 -9.74
C ILE A 37 -15.97 -3.60 -9.26
N PRO A 38 -15.76 -4.65 -10.05
CA PRO A 38 -14.96 -5.78 -9.62
C PRO A 38 -13.55 -5.36 -9.20
N ASP A 39 -13.14 -5.86 -8.02
CA ASP A 39 -11.80 -5.64 -7.45
C ASP A 39 -11.39 -4.15 -7.37
N HIS A 40 -12.32 -3.29 -7.01
CA HIS A 40 -12.07 -1.86 -6.92
C HIS A 40 -11.04 -1.51 -5.83
N ARG A 41 -10.35 -0.40 -6.02
CA ARG A 41 -9.29 0.11 -5.11
C ARG A 41 -9.81 1.14 -4.11
N PHE A 42 -11.12 1.38 -4.10
CA PHE A 42 -11.71 2.41 -3.26
C PHE A 42 -11.76 2.03 -1.77
N ILE A 43 -11.69 3.05 -0.94
CA ILE A 43 -11.77 2.97 0.52
C ILE A 43 -12.88 3.93 0.98
N THR A 44 -13.60 3.57 2.03
CA THR A 44 -14.63 4.45 2.62
C THR A 44 -14.04 5.81 2.98
N GLY A 45 -14.77 6.86 2.62
CA GLY A 45 -14.40 8.26 2.84
C GLY A 45 -13.58 8.90 1.73
N GLN A 46 -13.09 8.13 0.73
CA GLN A 46 -12.37 8.71 -0.41
C GLN A 46 -13.28 9.57 -1.26
N ARG A 47 -12.76 10.73 -1.67
CA ARG A 47 -13.39 11.64 -2.62
C ARG A 47 -13.14 11.16 -4.04
N VAL A 48 -14.19 11.06 -4.84
CA VAL A 48 -14.13 10.67 -6.26
C VAL A 48 -14.94 11.65 -7.10
N THR A 49 -14.60 11.72 -8.38
CA THR A 49 -15.39 12.45 -9.36
C THR A 49 -16.17 11.46 -10.21
N TYR A 50 -17.49 11.56 -10.21
CA TYR A 50 -18.37 10.81 -11.10
C TYR A 50 -18.62 11.60 -12.38
N ASN A 51 -18.61 10.89 -13.50
CA ASN A 51 -19.02 11.41 -14.80
C ASN A 51 -19.80 10.33 -15.57
N LYS A 52 -20.91 10.74 -16.18
CA LYS A 52 -21.78 9.84 -16.96
C LYS A 52 -21.20 9.39 -18.31
N GLY A 53 -20.05 9.99 -18.71
CA GLY A 53 -19.47 9.77 -20.03
C GLY A 53 -20.20 10.50 -21.16
N ALA A 54 -19.54 10.57 -22.30
CA ALA A 54 -20.08 11.24 -23.48
C ALA A 54 -21.31 10.51 -24.01
N GLY A 55 -22.39 11.25 -24.27
CA GLY A 55 -23.65 10.71 -24.79
C GLY A 55 -24.49 9.92 -23.79
N GLY A 56 -24.01 9.74 -22.54
CA GLY A 56 -24.77 9.06 -21.48
C GLY A 56 -25.75 9.99 -20.75
N THR A 57 -26.61 9.37 -19.94
CA THR A 57 -27.43 10.08 -18.93
C THR A 57 -27.01 9.61 -17.53
N VAL A 58 -27.08 10.50 -16.57
CA VAL A 58 -26.73 10.17 -15.18
C VAL A 58 -27.67 9.12 -14.60
N ILE A 59 -27.14 8.32 -13.66
CA ILE A 59 -27.94 7.48 -12.77
C ILE A 59 -28.82 8.41 -11.94
N THR A 60 -30.13 8.16 -11.86
CA THR A 60 -31.06 9.04 -11.13
C THR A 60 -30.73 9.02 -9.64
N GLY A 61 -30.51 10.18 -9.08
CA GLY A 61 -29.95 10.42 -7.74
C GLY A 61 -28.52 10.98 -7.79
N LEU A 62 -27.86 10.93 -8.96
CA LEU A 62 -26.54 11.51 -9.17
C LEU A 62 -26.58 12.66 -10.19
N SER A 63 -25.50 13.44 -10.21
CA SER A 63 -25.13 14.39 -11.24
C SER A 63 -23.65 14.27 -11.50
N ASP A 64 -23.13 14.71 -12.64
CA ASP A 64 -21.68 14.81 -12.82
C ASP A 64 -21.09 15.68 -11.71
N GLY A 65 -20.08 15.17 -11.00
CA GLY A 65 -19.51 15.88 -9.86
C GLY A 65 -18.85 14.98 -8.81
N VAL A 66 -18.68 15.57 -7.64
CA VAL A 66 -17.92 15.01 -6.54
C VAL A 66 -18.81 14.19 -5.60
N TYR A 67 -18.33 13.00 -5.25
CA TYR A 67 -18.94 12.10 -4.29
C TYR A 67 -17.88 11.47 -3.38
N PHE A 68 -18.36 10.74 -2.35
CA PHE A 68 -17.53 10.04 -1.39
C PHE A 68 -17.90 8.56 -1.36
N ILE A 69 -16.90 7.71 -1.32
CA ILE A 69 -17.07 6.26 -1.38
C ILE A 69 -17.53 5.70 -0.02
N ILE A 70 -18.52 4.81 -0.06
CA ILE A 70 -18.79 3.84 1.00
C ILE A 70 -18.41 2.46 0.42
N LYS A 71 -17.31 1.88 0.89
CA LYS A 71 -16.91 0.53 0.51
C LYS A 71 -17.83 -0.48 1.20
N VAL A 72 -18.57 -1.27 0.44
CA VAL A 72 -19.42 -2.36 0.96
C VAL A 72 -18.58 -3.65 1.07
N ASP A 73 -17.96 -4.05 -0.03
CA ASP A 73 -17.06 -5.20 -0.07
C ASP A 73 -15.94 -5.00 -1.12
N ARG A 74 -15.35 -6.07 -1.63
CA ARG A 74 -14.29 -6.03 -2.64
C ARG A 74 -14.77 -5.50 -3.99
N ASN A 75 -16.06 -5.72 -4.32
CA ASN A 75 -16.62 -5.43 -5.63
C ASN A 75 -17.72 -4.37 -5.58
N LEU A 76 -18.32 -4.11 -4.42
CA LEU A 76 -19.48 -3.25 -4.26
C LEU A 76 -19.13 -1.97 -3.51
N ILE A 77 -19.59 -0.86 -4.05
CA ILE A 77 -19.53 0.45 -3.42
C ILE A 77 -20.92 1.09 -3.36
N ARG A 78 -21.06 2.08 -2.48
CA ARG A 78 -22.13 3.09 -2.51
C ARG A 78 -21.49 4.47 -2.57
N LEU A 79 -22.28 5.46 -2.94
CA LEU A 79 -21.85 6.85 -2.97
C LEU A 79 -22.55 7.67 -1.88
N ALA A 80 -21.82 8.62 -1.33
CA ALA A 80 -22.32 9.59 -0.34
C ALA A 80 -22.04 11.02 -0.79
N SER A 81 -22.81 11.97 -0.28
CA SER A 81 -22.68 13.39 -0.62
C SER A 81 -21.56 14.12 0.15
N SER A 82 -21.00 13.49 1.20
CA SER A 82 -19.90 14.03 2.01
C SER A 82 -19.07 12.92 2.62
N ALA A 83 -17.83 13.24 3.04
CA ALA A 83 -16.97 12.31 3.76
C ALA A 83 -17.60 11.86 5.10
N SER A 84 -18.29 12.75 5.80
CA SER A 84 -19.02 12.42 7.04
C SER A 84 -20.13 11.42 6.77
N ASN A 85 -20.95 11.64 5.74
CA ASN A 85 -22.00 10.70 5.34
C ASN A 85 -21.44 9.34 4.93
N ALA A 86 -20.30 9.32 4.20
CA ALA A 86 -19.64 8.09 3.84
C ALA A 86 -19.19 7.30 5.08
N ASN A 87 -18.53 7.95 6.04
CA ASN A 87 -18.06 7.32 7.27
C ASN A 87 -19.22 6.84 8.18
N ASN A 88 -20.37 7.51 8.12
CA ASN A 88 -21.58 7.12 8.85
C ASN A 88 -22.46 6.10 8.08
N GLY A 89 -22.05 5.69 6.88
CA GLY A 89 -22.82 4.75 6.05
C GLY A 89 -24.10 5.33 5.43
N THR A 90 -24.21 6.67 5.37
CA THR A 90 -25.36 7.35 4.77
C THR A 90 -25.12 7.52 3.27
N GLN A 91 -25.71 6.64 2.47
CA GLN A 91 -25.59 6.64 1.01
C GLN A 91 -26.61 7.56 0.33
N ILE A 92 -26.36 7.84 -0.94
CA ILE A 92 -27.31 8.46 -1.87
C ILE A 92 -28.29 7.39 -2.36
N ASN A 93 -29.57 7.73 -2.37
CA ASN A 93 -30.62 6.86 -2.92
C ASN A 93 -30.61 6.93 -4.46
N LEU A 94 -30.39 5.80 -5.10
CA LEU A 94 -30.42 5.63 -6.54
C LEU A 94 -31.81 5.18 -6.98
N THR A 95 -32.51 6.00 -7.76
CA THR A 95 -33.95 5.75 -8.10
C THR A 95 -34.18 5.38 -9.56
N GLY A 96 -33.15 5.42 -10.41
CA GLY A 96 -33.21 5.00 -11.83
C GLY A 96 -31.85 4.77 -12.42
N LEU A 97 -31.79 3.87 -13.39
CA LEU A 97 -30.56 3.63 -14.14
C LEU A 97 -30.22 4.84 -15.02
N GLY A 98 -28.94 5.01 -15.31
CA GLY A 98 -28.47 5.93 -16.35
C GLY A 98 -28.58 5.34 -17.74
N ALA A 99 -27.95 6.00 -18.70
CA ALA A 99 -27.73 5.45 -20.03
C ALA A 99 -26.25 5.60 -20.41
N GLY A 100 -25.71 4.58 -21.09
CA GLY A 100 -24.32 4.55 -21.53
C GLY A 100 -23.44 3.62 -20.70
N THR A 101 -22.40 3.11 -21.36
CA THR A 101 -21.48 2.10 -20.82
C THR A 101 -20.16 2.72 -20.32
N ALA A 102 -20.05 4.05 -20.38
CA ALA A 102 -18.80 4.76 -20.10
C ALA A 102 -18.91 5.70 -18.88
N HIS A 103 -19.72 5.34 -17.89
CA HIS A 103 -19.71 6.04 -16.61
C HIS A 103 -18.39 5.83 -15.90
N THR A 104 -17.87 6.86 -15.27
CA THR A 104 -16.58 6.79 -14.58
C THR A 104 -16.66 7.28 -13.14
N LEU A 105 -15.84 6.67 -12.30
CA LEU A 105 -15.46 7.18 -10.99
C LEU A 105 -13.95 7.35 -10.98
N VAL A 106 -13.49 8.57 -10.80
CA VAL A 106 -12.08 8.92 -10.80
C VAL A 106 -11.62 9.24 -9.39
N LEU A 107 -10.68 8.46 -8.88
CA LEU A 107 -9.88 8.76 -7.69
C LEU A 107 -8.57 9.40 -8.16
N ALA A 108 -8.23 10.56 -7.63
CA ALA A 108 -7.01 11.29 -8.02
C ALA A 108 -6.33 11.91 -6.79
N PHE A 109 -5.11 12.37 -6.99
CA PHE A 109 -4.49 13.36 -6.11
C PHE A 109 -5.23 14.69 -6.33
N ASP A 110 -5.85 15.19 -5.31
CA ASP A 110 -6.77 16.32 -5.39
C ASP A 110 -6.61 17.33 -4.24
N GLY A 111 -5.57 17.15 -3.42
CA GLY A 111 -5.33 17.93 -2.21
C GLY A 111 -6.29 17.62 -1.05
N VAL A 112 -7.11 16.57 -1.18
CA VAL A 112 -8.10 16.16 -0.16
C VAL A 112 -7.89 14.71 0.26
N ASN A 113 -7.72 13.79 -0.71
CA ASN A 113 -7.51 12.39 -0.44
C ASN A 113 -6.10 12.14 0.14
N THR A 114 -6.05 11.50 1.30
CA THR A 114 -4.80 11.08 1.96
C THR A 114 -4.56 9.58 1.89
N LYS A 115 -5.57 8.77 1.56
CA LYS A 115 -5.52 7.29 1.62
C LYS A 115 -5.61 6.68 0.23
N PHE A 116 -4.67 5.77 -0.09
CA PHE A 116 -4.61 5.11 -1.38
C PHE A 116 -4.24 3.64 -1.23
N LYS A 117 -4.92 2.75 -1.96
CA LYS A 117 -4.52 1.35 -2.08
C LYS A 117 -3.26 1.24 -2.93
N ILE A 118 -2.29 0.48 -2.43
CA ILE A 118 -1.06 0.18 -3.17
C ILE A 118 -1.31 -1.04 -4.06
N THR A 119 -0.91 -0.94 -5.31
CA THR A 119 -1.01 -2.03 -6.28
C THR A 119 0.33 -2.27 -6.98
N HIS A 120 0.53 -3.49 -7.44
CA HIS A 120 1.61 -3.83 -8.37
C HIS A 120 1.26 -3.35 -9.79
N ASP A 121 2.25 -3.29 -10.68
CA ASP A 121 2.06 -2.94 -12.10
C ASP A 121 1.01 -3.82 -12.80
N SER A 122 0.83 -5.06 -12.33
CA SER A 122 -0.22 -5.97 -12.79
C SER A 122 -1.64 -5.56 -12.37
N GLY A 123 -1.79 -4.50 -11.56
CA GLY A 123 -3.06 -4.07 -10.98
C GLY A 123 -3.49 -4.85 -9.75
N THR A 124 -2.77 -5.90 -9.35
CA THR A 124 -3.06 -6.65 -8.13
C THR A 124 -2.70 -5.84 -6.87
N HIS A 125 -3.46 -6.03 -5.79
CA HIS A 125 -3.17 -5.34 -4.53
C HIS A 125 -1.83 -5.81 -3.95
N ALA A 126 -0.97 -4.86 -3.62
CA ALA A 126 0.28 -5.14 -2.93
C ALA A 126 0.01 -5.38 -1.44
N LYS A 127 0.68 -6.37 -0.87
CA LYS A 127 0.62 -6.63 0.57
C LYS A 127 1.79 -5.94 1.26
N VAL A 128 1.50 -4.82 1.93
CA VAL A 128 2.47 -4.04 2.70
C VAL A 128 1.94 -3.94 4.13
N THR A 129 2.76 -4.27 5.11
CA THR A 129 2.35 -4.30 6.53
C THR A 129 3.01 -3.23 7.37
N ARG A 130 4.09 -2.62 6.87
CA ARG A 130 4.84 -1.54 7.55
C ARG A 130 5.24 -0.46 6.56
N ALA A 131 5.23 0.78 7.01
CA ALA A 131 5.65 1.92 6.18
C ALA A 131 7.13 1.83 5.75
N SER A 132 7.99 1.23 6.59
CA SER A 132 9.41 1.00 6.29
C SER A 132 9.67 0.05 5.10
N GLN A 133 8.65 -0.67 4.61
CA GLN A 133 8.73 -1.48 3.40
C GLN A 133 8.59 -0.65 2.12
N LEU A 134 8.34 0.64 2.26
CA LEU A 134 8.13 1.56 1.15
C LEU A 134 9.17 2.67 1.15
N MET A 135 9.59 3.04 -0.03
CA MET A 135 10.26 4.31 -0.30
C MET A 135 9.31 5.15 -1.14
N ILE A 136 8.88 6.27 -0.63
CA ILE A 136 7.95 7.19 -1.31
C ILE A 136 8.62 8.55 -1.46
N SER A 137 8.55 9.10 -2.65
CA SER A 137 8.98 10.45 -2.98
C SER A 137 7.81 11.27 -3.51
N VAL A 138 7.67 12.49 -3.02
CA VAL A 138 6.72 13.49 -3.54
C VAL A 138 7.54 14.65 -4.07
N ASN A 139 7.38 14.99 -5.34
CA ASN A 139 8.14 16.04 -6.03
C ASN A 139 9.67 15.90 -5.87
N GLY A 140 10.17 14.65 -5.88
CA GLY A 140 11.59 14.36 -5.69
C GLY A 140 12.05 14.35 -4.22
N VAL A 141 11.20 14.70 -3.26
CA VAL A 141 11.53 14.69 -1.84
C VAL A 141 11.09 13.39 -1.19
N LEU A 142 12.04 12.66 -0.59
CA LEU A 142 11.74 11.43 0.15
C LEU A 142 10.87 11.74 1.36
N GLN A 143 9.79 10.97 1.49
CA GLN A 143 8.86 11.06 2.59
C GLN A 143 9.28 10.13 3.73
N GLN A 144 9.16 10.60 4.96
CA GLN A 144 9.50 9.81 6.14
C GLN A 144 8.41 8.76 6.40
N PRO A 145 8.76 7.46 6.54
CA PRO A 145 7.81 6.42 6.94
C PRO A 145 7.51 6.50 8.45
N HIS A 146 6.25 6.28 8.83
CA HIS A 146 5.79 6.20 10.21
C HIS A 146 4.97 4.94 10.43
N ASP A 147 5.17 4.24 11.55
CA ASP A 147 4.35 3.10 11.96
C ASP A 147 3.03 3.57 12.60
N SER A 148 2.24 4.30 11.83
CA SER A 148 0.95 4.86 12.25
C SER A 148 -0.03 4.92 11.09
N ALA A 149 -1.27 4.57 11.35
CA ALA A 149 -2.38 4.78 10.41
C ALA A 149 -2.81 6.27 10.32
N SER A 150 -2.24 7.13 11.16
CA SER A 150 -2.48 8.58 11.16
C SER A 150 -1.15 9.31 11.37
N PRO A 151 -0.27 9.32 10.35
CA PRO A 151 1.05 9.93 10.47
C PRO A 151 0.94 11.45 10.62
N SER A 152 1.77 12.03 11.49
CA SER A 152 1.86 13.50 11.69
C SER A 152 2.73 14.19 10.64
N SER A 153 3.58 13.43 9.93
CA SER A 153 4.40 13.87 8.81
C SER A 153 4.64 12.70 7.86
N GLY A 154 5.10 12.96 6.63
CA GLY A 154 5.41 11.92 5.65
C GLY A 154 4.23 11.00 5.37
N PHE A 155 4.42 9.68 5.58
CA PHE A 155 3.38 8.69 5.31
C PHE A 155 3.38 7.53 6.31
N GLY A 156 2.26 6.82 6.37
CA GLY A 156 2.10 5.59 7.13
C GLY A 156 1.36 4.51 6.33
N ILE A 157 1.17 3.35 6.95
CA ILE A 157 0.36 2.25 6.42
C ILE A 157 -0.76 1.95 7.40
N ASP A 158 -1.99 1.97 6.90
CA ASP A 158 -3.18 1.52 7.61
C ASP A 158 -3.43 0.02 7.33
N ALA A 159 -4.38 -0.58 8.01
CA ALA A 159 -4.85 -1.93 7.73
C ALA A 159 -5.14 -2.13 6.24
N ASP A 160 -5.07 -3.38 5.76
CA ASP A 160 -5.29 -3.73 4.35
C ASP A 160 -4.31 -3.09 3.35
N SER A 161 -3.09 -2.76 3.77
CA SER A 161 -2.05 -2.18 2.91
C SER A 161 -2.47 -0.85 2.27
N VAL A 162 -3.12 0.00 3.05
CA VAL A 162 -3.50 1.34 2.64
C VAL A 162 -2.37 2.32 2.97
N LEU A 163 -1.83 2.97 1.94
CA LEU A 163 -0.90 4.09 2.10
C LEU A 163 -1.68 5.32 2.59
N VAL A 164 -1.18 5.94 3.65
CA VAL A 164 -1.77 7.14 4.25
C VAL A 164 -0.73 8.26 4.26
N PHE A 165 -0.99 9.34 3.55
CA PHE A 165 -0.17 10.55 3.62
C PHE A 165 -0.62 11.43 4.79
N SER A 166 0.31 12.08 5.46
CA SER A 166 0.00 13.11 6.48
C SER A 166 -0.61 14.36 5.87
N THR A 167 -0.22 14.69 4.64
CA THR A 167 -0.76 15.79 3.84
C THR A 167 -1.25 15.24 2.52
N ALA A 168 -2.47 15.59 2.12
CA ALA A 168 -3.05 15.10 0.87
C ALA A 168 -2.23 15.60 -0.34
N PRO A 169 -1.80 14.70 -1.23
CA PRO A 169 -1.10 15.09 -2.45
C PRO A 169 -2.01 15.93 -3.37
N ALA A 170 -1.46 17.01 -3.91
CA ALA A 170 -2.15 17.86 -4.88
C ALA A 170 -2.14 17.24 -6.28
N SER A 171 -3.02 17.68 -7.16
CA SER A 171 -3.11 17.20 -8.55
C SER A 171 -1.87 17.50 -9.39
N THR A 172 -1.02 18.43 -8.94
CA THR A 172 0.26 18.79 -9.56
C THR A 172 1.44 18.01 -9.02
N ASP A 173 1.26 17.25 -7.92
CA ASP A 173 2.34 16.52 -7.32
C ASP A 173 2.71 15.28 -8.13
N THR A 174 4.01 15.06 -8.28
CA THR A 174 4.58 13.84 -8.84
C THR A 174 4.97 12.90 -7.71
N ILE A 175 4.45 11.67 -7.75
CA ILE A 175 4.78 10.66 -6.76
C ILE A 175 5.50 9.51 -7.44
N PHE A 176 6.61 9.13 -6.82
CA PHE A 176 7.36 7.94 -7.15
C PHE A 176 7.53 7.09 -5.90
N GLY A 177 7.40 5.79 -6.02
CA GLY A 177 7.61 4.89 -4.91
C GLY A 177 8.06 3.50 -5.32
N SER A 178 8.70 2.81 -4.37
CA SER A 178 9.12 1.43 -4.52
C SER A 178 8.71 0.63 -3.30
N ILE A 179 8.34 -0.63 -3.53
CA ILE A 179 8.10 -1.60 -2.47
C ILE A 179 9.36 -2.43 -2.32
N TYR A 180 9.96 -2.43 -1.13
CA TYR A 180 11.00 -3.39 -0.80
C TYR A 180 10.34 -4.73 -0.52
N SER A 181 10.67 -5.75 -1.30
CA SER A 181 10.08 -7.08 -1.19
C SER A 181 10.18 -7.62 0.25
N THR A 182 9.06 -8.07 0.79
CA THR A 182 8.92 -8.59 2.16
C THR A 182 9.30 -10.05 2.29
N ASN A 183 9.88 -10.67 1.29
CA ASN A 183 10.52 -11.97 1.42
C ASN A 183 11.90 -11.91 2.07
N ILE A 184 12.14 -10.92 2.89
CA ILE A 184 12.99 -11.10 4.06
C ILE A 184 12.04 -11.74 5.09
N SER A 185 11.82 -13.06 4.96
CA SER A 185 11.49 -13.87 6.11
C SER A 185 12.52 -13.51 7.16
N SER A 186 12.10 -12.68 8.13
CA SER A 186 12.90 -12.28 9.28
C SER A 186 14.40 -12.18 8.95
N PHE A 187 14.85 -11.02 8.47
CA PHE A 187 16.17 -10.60 8.87
C PHE A 187 16.01 -10.28 10.38
N GLU A 188 15.88 -11.31 11.17
CA GLU A 188 16.28 -11.23 12.55
C GLU A 188 17.77 -10.92 12.47
N ILE A 189 18.14 -9.69 12.75
CA ILE A 189 19.41 -9.47 13.44
C ILE A 189 19.15 -10.17 14.77
N SER A 190 19.31 -11.49 14.79
CA SER A 190 19.52 -12.21 16.04
C SER A 190 20.67 -11.45 16.68
N ASP A 191 20.48 -11.04 17.92
CA ASP A 191 21.56 -10.46 18.71
C ASP A 191 22.82 -11.22 18.37
N ASN A 192 23.90 -10.47 18.04
CA ASN A 192 25.17 -11.13 17.80
C ASN A 192 25.48 -11.95 19.03
N ASP A 193 25.36 -13.26 18.93
CA ASP A 193 25.74 -14.14 20.02
C ASP A 193 27.23 -13.92 20.25
N ILE A 194 27.59 -13.50 21.45
CA ILE A 194 28.96 -13.25 21.83
C ILE A 194 29.40 -14.36 22.78
N ASP A 195 30.28 -15.23 22.30
CA ASP A 195 30.96 -16.20 23.12
C ASP A 195 32.29 -15.63 23.58
N ASN A 196 32.51 -15.62 24.89
CA ASN A 196 33.78 -15.19 25.49
C ASN A 196 34.54 -16.40 26.02
N PHE A 197 35.77 -16.56 25.59
CA PHE A 197 36.65 -17.62 26.03
C PHE A 197 37.89 -17.05 26.71
N THR A 198 38.40 -17.74 27.73
CA THR A 198 39.66 -17.43 28.37
C THR A 198 40.72 -18.39 27.90
N GLY A 199 41.79 -17.87 27.34
CA GLY A 199 42.94 -18.72 26.93
C GLY A 199 43.74 -19.19 28.11
N ASP A 200 44.16 -20.47 28.13
CA ASP A 200 45.01 -21.10 29.14
C ASP A 200 46.43 -21.41 28.61
N GLY A 201 46.74 -20.97 27.39
CA GLY A 201 48.04 -21.22 26.73
C GLY A 201 48.20 -22.61 26.10
N SER A 202 47.21 -23.47 26.19
CA SER A 202 47.24 -24.86 25.69
C SER A 202 46.00 -25.25 24.89
N THR A 203 44.82 -24.74 25.24
CA THR A 203 43.58 -25.05 24.55
C THR A 203 43.46 -24.30 23.25
N THR A 204 43.27 -25.07 22.17
CA THR A 204 43.13 -24.54 20.81
C THR A 204 41.72 -24.67 20.23
N ASN A 205 40.86 -25.49 20.85
CA ASN A 205 39.51 -25.73 20.37
C ASN A 205 38.50 -25.20 21.40
N PHE A 206 37.63 -24.29 20.93
CA PHE A 206 36.57 -23.66 21.72
C PHE A 206 35.22 -24.00 21.11
N THR A 207 34.27 -24.44 21.95
CA THR A 207 32.92 -24.79 21.54
C THR A 207 32.05 -23.54 21.62
N MET A 208 31.51 -23.08 20.48
CA MET A 208 30.59 -21.95 20.43
C MET A 208 29.17 -22.35 20.83
N SER A 209 28.41 -21.42 21.36
CA SER A 209 26.98 -21.60 21.73
C SER A 209 26.11 -21.94 20.52
N LYS A 210 26.50 -21.42 19.33
CA LYS A 210 25.86 -21.74 18.05
C LYS A 210 26.91 -22.14 17.01
N THR A 211 26.56 -23.12 16.18
CA THR A 211 27.43 -23.53 15.07
C THR A 211 27.22 -22.60 13.89
N PRO A 212 28.20 -21.82 13.45
CA PRO A 212 28.08 -21.00 12.25
C PRO A 212 28.08 -21.89 11.01
N PRO A 213 27.31 -21.55 9.99
CA PRO A 213 27.29 -22.30 8.73
C PRO A 213 28.60 -22.19 7.92
N ASP A 214 29.39 -21.15 8.16
CA ASP A 214 30.65 -20.89 7.50
C ASP A 214 31.58 -20.11 8.45
N PRO A 215 32.90 -20.40 8.51
CA PRO A 215 33.88 -19.66 9.33
C PRO A 215 33.92 -18.15 9.01
N ARG A 216 33.51 -17.75 7.82
CA ARG A 216 33.45 -16.33 7.42
C ARG A 216 32.27 -15.57 8.04
N ASN A 217 31.33 -16.28 8.67
CA ASN A 217 30.17 -15.69 9.33
C ASN A 217 30.42 -15.36 10.81
N ILE A 218 31.66 -15.52 11.27
CA ILE A 218 32.06 -15.16 12.64
C ILE A 218 33.16 -14.12 12.62
N LEU A 219 33.13 -13.24 13.61
CA LEU A 219 34.23 -12.33 13.90
C LEU A 219 34.92 -12.80 15.17
N VAL A 220 36.18 -13.22 15.05
CA VAL A 220 37.00 -13.64 16.19
C VAL A 220 37.98 -12.53 16.53
N THR A 221 38.10 -12.18 17.80
CA THR A 221 39.15 -11.27 18.29
C THR A 221 39.97 -11.94 19.38
N ASN A 222 41.26 -11.73 19.37
CA ASN A 222 42.17 -12.13 20.43
C ASN A 222 42.85 -10.87 20.99
N ASN A 223 42.62 -10.54 22.27
CA ASN A 223 43.09 -9.32 22.91
C ASN A 223 42.72 -8.04 22.08
N GLY A 224 41.53 -7.98 21.51
CA GLY A 224 41.08 -6.89 20.66
C GLY A 224 41.61 -6.89 19.23
N VAL A 225 42.43 -7.85 18.85
CA VAL A 225 42.93 -7.99 17.47
C VAL A 225 42.07 -8.98 16.70
N VAL A 226 41.51 -8.51 15.57
CA VAL A 226 40.67 -9.34 14.69
C VAL A 226 41.51 -10.46 14.07
N GLN A 227 41.02 -11.68 14.13
CA GLN A 227 41.63 -12.85 13.55
C GLN A 227 41.04 -13.12 12.16
N TYR A 228 41.88 -13.43 11.20
CA TYR A 228 41.45 -13.78 9.86
C TYR A 228 41.01 -15.26 9.80
N PRO A 229 39.79 -15.57 9.30
CA PRO A 229 39.36 -16.96 9.18
C PRO A 229 40.22 -17.69 8.14
N ASN A 230 40.86 -18.75 8.55
CA ASN A 230 41.57 -19.64 7.64
C ASN A 230 40.57 -20.69 7.13
N ASN A 231 40.21 -20.63 5.86
CA ASN A 231 39.34 -21.62 5.23
C ASN A 231 40.30 -22.72 4.65
N PRO A 232 40.31 -23.92 5.21
CA PRO A 232 41.06 -25.01 4.60
C PRO A 232 40.50 -25.28 3.19
N PRO A 233 41.35 -25.65 2.22
CA PRO A 233 40.93 -25.93 0.85
C PRO A 233 39.94 -27.08 0.76
#